data_254795f0b4f629ab68644ca4f95b4204
#
_entry.id   254795f0b4f629ab68644ca4f95b4204
#
_cell.length_a   1.000
_cell.length_b   1.000
_cell.length_c   1.000
_cell.angle_alpha   90.00
_cell.angle_beta   90.00
_cell.angle_gamma   90.00
#
_symmetry.space_group_name_H-M   'P 1'
#
loop_
_entity.id
_entity.type
_entity.pdbx_description
1 polymer ?
#
loop_
_entity_poly.entity_id
_entity_poly.type
_entity_poly.pdbx_seq_one_letter_code
_entity_poly.pdbx_strand_id
1 'polypeptide(L)'
;MAITKILPVRGQLKGCLDYAANPQKTEYLNTADMQRLMNYTQNGDKTEHQLYVSGFNCDPQNAYYLMQATKRRWGKPLDSGNVGYHIIQSFKPGEATPDQVHDIGCEFARRFLADCFECTVSTHLDKGHLHNHIVVNSVSFMDGRMFRNDFTTYYKGIRAVSDELCRENRLSVVETDGHGKSYGEWKHEKEGSPTLRGMVRRMWKWQ
;
A
#
# COMPACT_ATOMS: atom_id res chain seq x y z
N MET A 1 1.58 3.07 -14.45
CA MET A 1 0.21 3.29 -13.92
C MET A 1 0.12 2.63 -12.56
N ALA A 2 -0.12 3.40 -11.50
CA ALA A 2 -0.32 2.83 -10.17
C ALA A 2 -1.81 2.59 -9.88
N ILE A 3 -2.08 1.46 -9.22
CA ILE A 3 -3.42 1.11 -8.71
C ILE A 3 -3.30 0.97 -7.20
N THR A 4 -4.17 1.64 -6.46
CA THR A 4 -4.22 1.57 -5.01
C THR A 4 -5.38 0.72 -4.52
N LYS A 5 -5.16 0.02 -3.40
CA LYS A 5 -6.18 -0.76 -2.69
C LYS A 5 -5.93 -0.64 -1.19
N ILE A 6 -6.98 -0.58 -0.39
CA ILE A 6 -6.88 -0.62 1.09
C ILE A 6 -7.73 -1.76 1.65
N LEU A 7 -7.14 -2.54 2.55
CA LEU A 7 -7.75 -3.68 3.20
C LEU A 7 -7.67 -3.51 4.73
N PRO A 8 -8.78 -3.69 5.46
CA PRO A 8 -8.71 -3.72 6.91
C PRO A 8 -8.03 -5.00 7.40
N VAL A 9 -7.11 -4.87 8.35
CA VAL A 9 -6.45 -5.99 9.03
C VAL A 9 -7.22 -6.29 10.32
N ARG A 10 -7.76 -7.51 10.42
CA ARG A 10 -8.56 -7.94 11.56
C ARG A 10 -7.84 -9.03 12.33
N GLY A 11 -7.42 -8.75 13.57
CA GLY A 11 -6.84 -9.72 14.49
C GLY A 11 -5.44 -10.28 14.18
N GLN A 12 -4.86 -10.00 13.01
CA GLN A 12 -3.59 -10.60 12.55
C GLN A 12 -2.56 -9.55 12.09
N LEU A 13 -2.38 -8.49 12.87
CA LEU A 13 -1.46 -7.40 12.50
C LEU A 13 -0.01 -7.92 12.33
N LYS A 14 0.47 -8.79 13.24
CA LYS A 14 1.81 -9.36 13.13
C LYS A 14 2.00 -10.13 11.83
N GLY A 15 1.09 -11.03 11.48
CA GLY A 15 1.16 -11.79 10.22
C GLY A 15 1.12 -10.90 8.96
N CYS A 16 0.41 -9.76 9.01
CA CYS A 16 0.38 -8.80 7.92
C CYS A 16 1.74 -8.09 7.77
N LEU A 17 2.37 -7.69 8.87
CA LEU A 17 3.71 -7.08 8.88
C LEU A 17 4.78 -8.08 8.41
N ASP A 18 4.77 -9.31 8.94
CA ASP A 18 5.71 -10.36 8.55
C ASP A 18 5.59 -10.72 7.05
N TYR A 19 4.37 -10.76 6.51
CA TYR A 19 4.15 -10.97 5.07
C TYR A 19 4.70 -9.82 4.23
N ALA A 20 4.45 -8.58 4.63
CA ALA A 20 4.88 -7.40 3.89
C ALA A 20 6.42 -7.27 3.89
N ALA A 21 7.06 -7.53 5.02
CA ALA A 21 8.51 -7.45 5.19
C ALA A 21 9.28 -8.74 4.84
N ASN A 22 8.64 -9.71 4.18
CA ASN A 22 9.27 -10.99 3.86
C ASN A 22 10.54 -10.80 3.00
N PRO A 23 11.74 -11.19 3.47
CA PRO A 23 13.01 -11.01 2.76
C PRO A 23 13.01 -11.62 1.35
N GLN A 24 12.39 -12.80 1.18
CA GLN A 24 12.31 -13.47 -0.13
C GLN A 24 11.59 -12.64 -1.20
N LYS A 25 10.87 -11.59 -0.82
CA LYS A 25 10.10 -10.72 -1.71
C LYS A 25 10.65 -9.31 -1.80
N THR A 26 11.38 -8.86 -0.79
CA THR A 26 11.89 -7.49 -0.64
C THR A 26 13.36 -7.35 -0.97
N GLU A 27 14.07 -8.49 -1.13
CA GLU A 27 15.50 -8.55 -1.44
C GLU A 27 15.74 -9.02 -2.89
N TYR A 28 16.85 -8.59 -3.46
CA TYR A 28 17.31 -9.10 -4.75
C TYR A 28 17.87 -10.52 -4.61
N LEU A 29 17.48 -11.41 -5.54
CA LEU A 29 17.84 -12.84 -5.52
C LEU A 29 18.93 -13.22 -6.53
N ASN A 30 19.50 -12.29 -7.30
CA ASN A 30 20.49 -12.59 -8.35
C ASN A 30 21.76 -11.73 -8.25
N THR A 31 22.83 -12.16 -8.97
CA THR A 31 24.17 -11.55 -8.93
C THR A 31 24.21 -10.10 -9.46
N ALA A 32 23.37 -9.73 -10.41
CA ALA A 32 23.28 -8.35 -10.92
C ALA A 32 22.67 -7.41 -9.87
N ASP A 33 21.77 -7.95 -9.06
CA ASP A 33 21.15 -7.25 -7.94
C ASP A 33 22.11 -7.15 -6.75
N MET A 34 23.00 -8.15 -6.57
CA MET A 34 24.09 -8.09 -5.58
C MET A 34 25.08 -6.96 -5.88
N GLN A 35 25.36 -6.66 -7.16
CA GLN A 35 26.22 -5.54 -7.55
C GLN A 35 25.60 -4.18 -7.20
N ARG A 36 24.26 -4.06 -7.37
CA ARG A 36 23.49 -2.88 -6.93
C ARG A 36 23.46 -2.77 -5.42
N LEU A 37 23.34 -3.89 -4.71
CA LEU A 37 23.42 -3.97 -3.25
C LEU A 37 24.79 -3.46 -2.76
N MET A 38 25.90 -3.89 -3.37
CA MET A 38 27.25 -3.43 -3.02
C MET A 38 27.41 -1.92 -3.24
N ASN A 39 26.87 -1.37 -4.34
CA ASN A 39 26.90 0.07 -4.61
C ASN A 39 26.02 0.87 -3.63
N TYR A 40 24.93 0.27 -3.13
CA TYR A 40 24.02 0.87 -2.17
C TYR A 40 24.59 0.85 -0.75
N THR A 41 25.27 -0.22 -0.34
CA THR A 41 25.91 -0.35 0.99
C THR A 41 27.15 0.55 1.14
N GLN A 42 27.76 1.00 0.04
CA GLN A 42 28.86 1.98 0.08
C GLN A 42 28.40 3.40 0.45
N ASN A 43 27.12 3.69 0.42
CA ASN A 43 26.54 4.94 0.90
C ASN A 43 26.17 4.86 2.41
N GLY A 44 27.11 4.58 3.25
CA GLY A 44 27.27 4.74 4.70
C GLY A 44 26.09 4.74 5.68
N ASP A 45 24.86 4.99 5.27
CA ASP A 45 23.72 5.28 6.17
C ASP A 45 22.62 4.21 6.21
N LYS A 46 22.78 3.09 5.51
CA LYS A 46 21.75 2.06 5.44
C LYS A 46 22.35 0.66 5.55
N THR A 47 22.80 0.32 6.73
CA THR A 47 23.21 -1.03 7.10
C THR A 47 21.99 -1.81 7.57
N GLU A 48 21.72 -2.88 6.89
CA GLU A 48 21.13 -4.17 7.26
C GLU A 48 20.15 -4.68 6.20
N HIS A 49 20.33 -5.85 5.75
CA HIS A 49 19.65 -6.86 4.92
C HIS A 49 18.20 -6.66 4.39
N GLN A 50 17.57 -5.52 4.53
CA GLN A 50 16.23 -5.24 4.01
C GLN A 50 16.20 -3.95 3.18
N LEU A 51 16.67 -4.05 1.93
CA LEU A 51 16.79 -2.91 1.03
C LEU A 51 15.49 -2.14 0.80
N TYR A 52 14.36 -2.83 0.75
CA TYR A 52 13.07 -2.25 0.41
C TYR A 52 12.05 -2.37 1.53
N VAL A 53 12.50 -2.15 2.77
CA VAL A 53 11.63 -2.07 3.95
C VAL A 53 11.97 -0.81 4.74
N SER A 54 11.02 0.11 4.89
CA SER A 54 11.16 1.36 5.64
C SER A 54 10.06 1.48 6.69
N GLY A 55 10.37 2.17 7.80
CA GLY A 55 9.40 2.49 8.85
C GLY A 55 9.20 3.99 8.99
N PHE A 56 7.97 4.38 9.33
CA PHE A 56 7.59 5.74 9.65
C PHE A 56 6.97 5.77 11.03
N ASN A 57 7.57 6.55 11.94
CA ASN A 57 7.23 6.61 13.37
C ASN A 57 7.36 5.26 14.11
N CYS A 58 7.96 4.28 13.48
CA CYS A 58 8.30 2.99 14.08
C CYS A 58 9.52 2.38 13.36
N ASP A 59 10.31 1.61 14.10
CA ASP A 59 11.30 0.74 13.49
C ASP A 59 10.59 -0.47 12.86
N PRO A 60 10.86 -0.80 11.59
CA PRO A 60 10.19 -1.91 10.88
C PRO A 60 10.30 -3.25 11.61
N GLN A 61 11.45 -3.56 12.22
CA GLN A 61 11.68 -4.82 12.93
C GLN A 61 10.83 -4.93 14.20
N ASN A 62 10.53 -3.80 14.83
CA ASN A 62 9.76 -3.70 16.05
C ASN A 62 8.34 -3.13 15.84
N ALA A 63 7.91 -2.92 14.60
CA ALA A 63 6.67 -2.24 14.25
C ALA A 63 5.44 -2.84 14.96
N TYR A 64 5.34 -4.16 15.04
CA TYR A 64 4.25 -4.82 15.77
C TYR A 64 4.16 -4.37 17.22
N TYR A 65 5.28 -4.40 17.94
CA TYR A 65 5.30 -4.06 19.38
C TYR A 65 5.05 -2.58 19.62
N LEU A 66 5.57 -1.71 18.75
CA LEU A 66 5.34 -0.26 18.82
C LEU A 66 3.89 0.09 18.55
N MET A 67 3.27 -0.46 17.50
CA MET A 67 1.86 -0.29 17.19
C MET A 67 0.94 -0.84 18.32
N GLN A 68 1.34 -1.93 18.98
CA GLN A 68 0.63 -2.44 20.15
C GLN A 68 0.80 -1.51 21.36
N ALA A 69 1.98 -0.93 21.59
CA ALA A 69 2.22 0.03 22.66
C ALA A 69 1.36 1.29 22.49
N THR A 70 1.26 1.81 21.27
CA THR A 70 0.37 2.93 20.93
C THR A 70 -1.09 2.61 21.27
N LYS A 71 -1.59 1.41 20.90
CA LYS A 71 -2.96 1.00 21.25
C LYS A 71 -3.16 0.91 22.76
N ARG A 72 -2.21 0.33 23.50
CA ARG A 72 -2.28 0.27 24.99
C ARG A 72 -2.32 1.66 25.60
N ARG A 73 -1.45 2.57 25.15
CA ARG A 73 -1.40 3.96 25.61
C ARG A 73 -2.76 4.64 25.50
N TRP A 74 -3.50 4.38 24.43
CA TRP A 74 -4.80 5.00 24.16
C TRP A 74 -6.01 4.14 24.54
N GLY A 75 -5.81 3.03 25.25
CA GLY A 75 -6.90 2.13 25.68
C GLY A 75 -7.68 1.50 24.53
N LYS A 76 -7.01 1.25 23.41
CA LYS A 76 -7.66 0.68 22.21
C LYS A 76 -7.48 -0.83 22.14
N PRO A 77 -8.43 -1.56 21.50
CA PRO A 77 -8.33 -3.01 21.34
C PRO A 77 -7.03 -3.42 20.62
N LEU A 78 -6.39 -4.47 21.09
CA LEU A 78 -5.12 -4.95 20.58
C LEU A 78 -5.29 -5.90 19.38
N ASP A 79 -6.33 -6.73 19.41
CA ASP A 79 -6.54 -7.88 18.51
C ASP A 79 -7.98 -8.05 18.05
N SER A 80 -8.88 -7.13 18.40
CA SER A 80 -10.28 -7.14 17.96
C SER A 80 -10.63 -5.94 17.09
N GLY A 81 -11.58 -6.12 16.18
CA GLY A 81 -11.95 -5.11 15.20
C GLY A 81 -10.86 -4.88 14.15
N ASN A 82 -10.75 -3.66 13.67
CA ASN A 82 -9.71 -3.28 12.70
C ASN A 82 -8.44 -2.89 13.47
N VAL A 83 -7.47 -3.78 13.52
CA VAL A 83 -6.20 -3.58 14.25
C VAL A 83 -5.14 -2.87 13.42
N GLY A 84 -5.35 -2.72 12.12
CA GLY A 84 -4.49 -2.02 11.18
C GLY A 84 -5.15 -1.94 9.81
N TYR A 85 -4.45 -1.32 8.88
CA TYR A 85 -4.84 -1.28 7.47
C TYR A 85 -3.65 -1.62 6.61
N HIS A 86 -3.92 -2.33 5.52
CA HIS A 86 -2.94 -2.72 4.53
C HIS A 86 -3.27 -2.00 3.22
N ILE A 87 -2.45 -1.03 2.85
CA ILE A 87 -2.55 -0.33 1.58
C ILE A 87 -1.59 -1.01 0.61
N ILE A 88 -2.08 -1.32 -0.59
CA ILE A 88 -1.30 -1.87 -1.68
C ILE A 88 -1.26 -0.84 -2.80
N GLN A 89 -0.07 -0.51 -3.29
CA GLN A 89 0.16 0.38 -4.41
C GLN A 89 0.92 -0.40 -5.49
N SER A 90 0.25 -0.78 -6.57
CA SER A 90 0.80 -1.63 -7.63
C SER A 90 1.10 -0.81 -8.88
N PHE A 91 2.26 -1.04 -9.49
CA PHE A 91 2.73 -0.31 -10.67
C PHE A 91 2.65 -1.18 -11.93
N LYS A 92 2.56 -0.53 -13.08
CA LYS A 92 2.56 -1.22 -14.36
C LYS A 92 3.93 -1.87 -14.60
N PRO A 93 3.97 -3.11 -15.12
CA PRO A 93 5.22 -3.79 -15.43
C PRO A 93 6.15 -2.96 -16.31
N GLY A 94 7.44 -2.87 -15.93
CA GLY A 94 8.47 -2.18 -16.71
C GLY A 94 8.39 -0.65 -16.72
N GLU A 95 7.48 -0.04 -15.96
CA GLU A 95 7.31 1.43 -15.94
C GLU A 95 8.20 2.13 -14.91
N ALA A 96 8.60 1.45 -13.86
CA ALA A 96 9.42 2.00 -12.78
C ALA A 96 10.48 0.99 -12.30
N THR A 97 11.57 1.50 -11.75
CA THR A 97 12.60 0.69 -11.08
C THR A 97 12.16 0.37 -9.63
N PRO A 98 12.72 -0.68 -9.00
CA PRO A 98 12.46 -0.97 -7.59
C PRO A 98 12.74 0.20 -6.66
N ASP A 99 13.87 0.91 -6.84
CA ASP A 99 14.22 2.09 -6.05
C ASP A 99 13.14 3.17 -6.17
N GLN A 100 12.74 3.49 -7.40
CA GLN A 100 11.70 4.49 -7.67
C GLN A 100 10.35 4.10 -7.05
N VAL A 101 9.97 2.82 -7.10
CA VAL A 101 8.74 2.32 -6.49
C VAL A 101 8.79 2.45 -4.98
N HIS A 102 9.93 2.10 -4.37
CA HIS A 102 10.11 2.22 -2.92
C HIS A 102 10.07 3.69 -2.47
N ASP A 103 10.78 4.57 -3.16
CA ASP A 103 10.80 6.01 -2.87
C ASP A 103 9.39 6.62 -2.97
N ILE A 104 8.61 6.24 -3.98
CA ILE A 104 7.20 6.66 -4.11
C ILE A 104 6.36 6.15 -2.92
N GLY A 105 6.57 4.91 -2.49
CA GLY A 105 5.89 4.36 -1.31
C GLY A 105 6.25 5.08 -0.02
N CYS A 106 7.51 5.41 0.16
CA CYS A 106 8.02 6.18 1.30
C CYS A 106 7.46 7.61 1.31
N GLU A 107 7.46 8.26 0.16
CA GLU A 107 6.91 9.61 0.03
C GLU A 107 5.39 9.65 0.23
N PHE A 108 4.67 8.61 -0.24
CA PHE A 108 3.26 8.41 0.07
C PHE A 108 3.01 8.31 1.58
N ALA A 109 3.81 7.48 2.28
CA ALA A 109 3.70 7.34 3.72
C ALA A 109 3.97 8.67 4.44
N ARG A 110 4.96 9.42 4.00
CA ARG A 110 5.32 10.73 4.56
C ARG A 110 4.21 11.75 4.39
N ARG A 111 3.64 11.88 3.19
CA ARG A 111 2.59 12.90 2.90
C ARG A 111 1.24 12.55 3.51
N PHE A 112 0.91 11.27 3.63
CA PHE A 112 -0.45 10.85 3.96
C PHE A 112 -0.61 10.28 5.38
N LEU A 113 0.44 9.68 5.95
CA LEU A 113 0.36 8.92 7.20
C LEU A 113 1.24 9.44 8.33
N ALA A 114 2.45 9.92 8.01
CA ALA A 114 3.51 10.08 8.99
C ALA A 114 3.26 11.15 10.08
N ASP A 115 2.33 12.06 9.87
CA ASP A 115 1.99 13.06 10.92
C ASP A 115 1.25 12.43 12.10
N CYS A 116 0.55 11.30 11.89
CA CYS A 116 -0.36 10.74 12.89
C CYS A 116 -0.22 9.25 13.12
N PHE A 117 0.29 8.48 12.16
CA PHE A 117 0.26 7.03 12.22
C PHE A 117 1.64 6.39 12.07
N GLU A 118 1.86 5.32 12.83
CA GLU A 118 2.97 4.40 12.60
C GLU A 118 2.65 3.53 11.38
N CYS A 119 3.61 3.40 10.47
CA CYS A 119 3.47 2.51 9.33
C CYS A 119 4.79 1.95 8.85
N THR A 120 4.73 0.81 8.14
CA THR A 120 5.85 0.23 7.40
C THR A 120 5.56 0.25 5.91
N VAL A 121 6.58 0.49 5.11
CA VAL A 121 6.54 0.43 3.64
C VAL A 121 7.49 -0.67 3.19
N SER A 122 6.98 -1.62 2.42
CA SER A 122 7.78 -2.72 1.86
C SER A 122 7.49 -2.86 0.37
N THR A 123 8.54 -2.93 -0.45
CA THR A 123 8.39 -3.10 -1.90
C THR A 123 8.67 -4.54 -2.28
N HIS A 124 7.70 -5.20 -2.90
CA HIS A 124 7.84 -6.58 -3.39
C HIS A 124 8.34 -6.62 -4.83
N LEU A 125 9.34 -7.47 -5.06
CA LEU A 125 10.06 -7.65 -6.31
C LEU A 125 9.76 -8.99 -7.00
N ASP A 126 9.06 -9.90 -6.32
CA ASP A 126 8.86 -11.31 -6.68
C ASP A 126 7.87 -11.54 -7.83
N LYS A 127 7.16 -10.52 -8.27
CA LYS A 127 6.13 -10.61 -9.32
C LYS A 127 6.53 -9.84 -10.56
N GLY A 128 5.87 -10.15 -11.68
CA GLY A 128 6.06 -9.42 -12.93
C GLY A 128 5.67 -7.93 -12.89
N HIS A 129 5.18 -7.44 -11.75
CA HIS A 129 4.91 -6.03 -11.47
C HIS A 129 5.33 -5.67 -10.05
N LEU A 130 6.00 -4.54 -9.90
CA LEU A 130 6.42 -4.03 -8.61
C LEU A 130 5.21 -3.47 -7.84
N HIS A 131 5.22 -3.68 -6.53
CA HIS A 131 4.14 -3.15 -5.69
C HIS A 131 4.62 -2.89 -4.26
N ASN A 132 4.12 -1.80 -3.68
CA ASN A 132 4.34 -1.46 -2.29
C ASN A 132 3.24 -2.07 -1.42
N HIS A 133 3.64 -2.61 -0.29
CA HIS A 133 2.79 -2.96 0.84
C HIS A 133 3.02 -1.95 1.96
N ILE A 134 2.00 -1.18 2.30
CA ILE A 134 2.07 -0.18 3.37
C ILE A 134 1.14 -0.65 4.47
N VAL A 135 1.70 -1.07 5.61
CA VAL A 135 0.95 -1.54 6.77
C VAL A 135 0.87 -0.42 7.80
N VAL A 136 -0.34 0.01 8.12
CA VAL A 136 -0.63 1.19 8.95
C VAL A 136 -1.28 0.76 10.25
N ASN A 137 -0.85 1.34 11.38
CA ASN A 137 -1.56 1.19 12.64
C ASN A 137 -2.97 1.79 12.54
N SER A 138 -3.96 1.12 13.12
CA SER A 138 -5.33 1.66 13.15
C SER A 138 -5.53 2.81 14.12
N VAL A 139 -4.56 3.10 14.97
CA VAL A 139 -4.63 4.12 16.03
C VAL A 139 -3.54 5.16 15.82
N SER A 140 -3.90 6.43 15.83
CA SER A 140 -2.98 7.55 15.80
C SER A 140 -2.16 7.60 17.09
N PHE A 141 -0.83 7.70 16.96
CA PHE A 141 0.05 7.87 18.11
C PHE A 141 -0.04 9.27 18.73
N MET A 142 -0.50 10.27 17.95
CA MET A 142 -0.62 11.65 18.38
C MET A 142 -1.80 11.90 19.33
N ASP A 143 -2.98 11.36 18.99
CA ASP A 143 -4.24 11.70 19.65
C ASP A 143 -5.18 10.50 19.90
N GLY A 144 -4.77 9.28 19.56
CA GLY A 144 -5.53 8.05 19.78
C GLY A 144 -6.75 7.89 18.89
N ARG A 145 -6.95 8.75 17.90
CA ARG A 145 -8.05 8.60 16.92
C ARG A 145 -7.83 7.36 16.06
N MET A 146 -8.94 6.73 15.68
CA MET A 146 -8.93 5.61 14.75
C MET A 146 -8.77 6.10 13.32
N PHE A 147 -7.94 5.39 12.55
CA PHE A 147 -7.83 5.64 11.10
C PHE A 147 -9.18 5.47 10.43
N ARG A 148 -9.58 6.44 9.64
CA ARG A 148 -10.83 6.41 8.86
C ARG A 148 -10.58 5.75 7.51
N ASN A 149 -11.31 4.68 7.23
CA ASN A 149 -11.34 4.04 5.91
C ASN A 149 -12.72 4.25 5.28
N ASP A 150 -12.94 5.45 4.77
CA ASP A 150 -14.16 5.85 4.08
C ASP A 150 -13.86 6.27 2.62
N PHE A 151 -14.92 6.57 1.88
CA PHE A 151 -14.84 7.01 0.49
C PHE A 151 -13.93 8.25 0.32
N THR A 152 -14.04 9.23 1.22
CA THR A 152 -13.25 10.46 1.17
C THR A 152 -11.77 10.17 1.39
N THR A 153 -11.44 9.38 2.40
CA THR A 153 -10.06 8.96 2.70
C THR A 153 -9.45 8.19 1.53
N TYR A 154 -10.23 7.31 0.91
CA TYR A 154 -9.73 6.55 -0.24
C TYR A 154 -9.50 7.42 -1.48
N TYR A 155 -10.52 8.15 -1.93
CA TYR A 155 -10.43 8.88 -3.22
C TYR A 155 -9.67 10.20 -3.13
N LYS A 156 -9.89 11.00 -2.07
CA LYS A 156 -9.23 12.30 -1.88
C LYS A 156 -7.91 12.22 -1.12
N GLY A 157 -7.65 11.10 -0.45
CA GLY A 157 -6.40 10.82 0.25
C GLY A 157 -5.57 9.80 -0.53
N ILE A 158 -5.79 8.52 -0.30
CA ILE A 158 -4.92 7.43 -0.78
C ILE A 158 -4.70 7.49 -2.29
N ARG A 159 -5.78 7.55 -3.07
CA ARG A 159 -5.67 7.56 -4.52
C ARG A 159 -5.11 8.87 -5.05
N ALA A 160 -5.57 10.01 -4.56
CA ALA A 160 -5.12 11.32 -5.04
C ALA A 160 -3.62 11.53 -4.79
N VAL A 161 -3.12 11.22 -3.58
CA VAL A 161 -1.69 11.32 -3.26
C VAL A 161 -0.86 10.35 -4.11
N SER A 162 -1.33 9.11 -4.30
CA SER A 162 -0.65 8.14 -5.16
C SER A 162 -0.59 8.60 -6.62
N ASP A 163 -1.69 9.13 -7.16
CA ASP A 163 -1.75 9.64 -8.55
C ASP A 163 -0.86 10.86 -8.73
N GLU A 164 -0.80 11.77 -7.75
CA GLU A 164 0.09 12.94 -7.74
C GLU A 164 1.56 12.51 -7.77
N LEU A 165 1.97 11.59 -6.89
CA LEU A 165 3.32 11.05 -6.86
C LEU A 165 3.71 10.34 -8.16
N CYS A 166 2.77 9.63 -8.78
CA CYS A 166 3.02 9.02 -10.10
C CYS A 166 3.30 10.09 -11.16
N ARG A 167 2.54 11.20 -11.20
CA ARG A 167 2.77 12.30 -12.15
C ARG A 167 4.12 12.98 -11.90
N GLU A 168 4.45 13.28 -10.64
CA GLU A 168 5.76 13.87 -10.26
C GLU A 168 6.93 13.00 -10.74
N ASN A 169 6.77 11.67 -10.69
CA ASN A 169 7.77 10.70 -11.12
C ASN A 169 7.64 10.27 -12.60
N ARG A 170 6.83 10.97 -13.41
CA ARG A 170 6.58 10.70 -14.83
C ARG A 170 6.03 9.30 -15.10
N LEU A 171 5.29 8.74 -14.14
CA LEU A 171 4.59 7.48 -14.29
C LEU A 171 3.14 7.72 -14.75
N SER A 172 2.57 6.74 -15.44
CA SER A 172 1.18 6.84 -15.89
C SER A 172 0.21 6.71 -14.70
N VAL A 173 -0.94 7.39 -14.80
CA VAL A 173 -2.07 7.30 -13.85
C VAL A 173 -3.29 6.69 -14.51
N VAL A 174 -4.19 6.12 -13.69
CA VAL A 174 -5.47 5.61 -14.16
C VAL A 174 -6.44 6.78 -14.32
N GLU A 175 -6.62 7.24 -15.53
CA GLU A 175 -7.72 8.13 -15.83
C GLU A 175 -9.03 7.33 -15.86
N THR A 176 -9.98 7.70 -15.00
CA THR A 176 -11.30 7.09 -14.99
C THR A 176 -12.30 8.11 -15.54
N ASP A 177 -13.02 7.73 -16.56
CA ASP A 177 -14.15 8.48 -17.14
C ASP A 177 -15.39 8.53 -16.22
N GLY A 178 -15.26 8.14 -14.97
CA GLY A 178 -16.35 8.08 -13.99
C GLY A 178 -17.31 6.88 -14.18
N HIS A 179 -17.10 6.05 -15.17
CA HIS A 179 -17.95 4.91 -15.52
C HIS A 179 -17.42 3.56 -15.02
N GLY A 180 -16.62 3.54 -13.94
CA GLY A 180 -16.07 2.32 -13.34
C GLY A 180 -17.17 1.32 -12.96
N LYS A 181 -16.90 0.02 -13.20
CA LYS A 181 -17.74 -1.09 -12.74
C LYS A 181 -17.25 -1.55 -11.37
N SER A 182 -18.17 -1.92 -10.47
CA SER A 182 -17.79 -2.62 -9.25
C SER A 182 -17.21 -4.01 -9.58
N TYR A 183 -16.40 -4.56 -8.67
CA TYR A 183 -15.87 -5.93 -8.86
C TYR A 183 -17.00 -6.95 -9.07
N GLY A 184 -18.12 -6.80 -8.39
CA GLY A 184 -19.31 -7.65 -8.57
C GLY A 184 -19.90 -7.54 -9.98
N GLU A 185 -20.06 -6.31 -10.50
CA GLU A 185 -20.55 -6.08 -11.87
C GLU A 185 -19.58 -6.67 -12.92
N TRP A 186 -18.27 -6.48 -12.73
CA TRP A 186 -17.25 -7.03 -13.61
C TRP A 186 -17.25 -8.57 -13.59
N LYS A 187 -17.38 -9.19 -12.40
CA LYS A 187 -17.44 -10.65 -12.23
C LYS A 187 -18.67 -11.22 -12.91
N HIS A 188 -19.84 -10.65 -12.67
CA HIS A 188 -21.11 -11.09 -13.31
C HIS A 188 -21.05 -10.98 -14.82
N GLU A 189 -20.47 -9.89 -15.36
CA GLU A 189 -20.30 -9.77 -16.81
C GLU A 189 -19.35 -10.83 -17.39
N LYS A 190 -18.24 -11.13 -16.69
CA LYS A 190 -17.28 -12.16 -17.08
C LYS A 190 -17.90 -13.57 -17.06
N GLU A 191 -18.82 -13.82 -16.13
CA GLU A 191 -19.58 -15.06 -16.00
C GLU A 191 -20.83 -15.10 -16.90
N GLY A 192 -21.05 -14.09 -17.74
CA GLY A 192 -22.18 -14.01 -18.66
C GLY A 192 -23.53 -13.69 -17.98
N SER A 193 -23.51 -13.34 -16.69
CA SER A 193 -24.71 -13.03 -15.93
C SER A 193 -25.08 -11.54 -16.07
N PRO A 194 -26.30 -11.18 -16.54
CA PRO A 194 -26.68 -9.78 -16.68
C PRO A 194 -26.89 -9.12 -15.32
N THR A 195 -26.26 -7.97 -15.09
CA THR A 195 -26.54 -7.11 -13.93
C THR A 195 -27.64 -6.10 -14.25
N LEU A 196 -28.45 -5.71 -13.26
CA LEU A 196 -29.49 -4.68 -13.42
C LEU A 196 -28.95 -3.42 -14.07
N ARG A 197 -27.77 -2.95 -13.63
CA ARG A 197 -27.11 -1.77 -14.17
C ARG A 197 -26.62 -1.97 -15.61
N GLY A 198 -26.16 -3.18 -15.95
CA GLY A 198 -25.79 -3.56 -17.31
C GLY A 198 -27.00 -3.64 -18.25
N MET A 199 -28.17 -4.08 -17.74
CA MET A 199 -29.44 -4.07 -18.50
C MET A 199 -29.93 -2.65 -18.77
N VAL A 200 -29.93 -1.78 -17.76
CA VAL A 200 -30.32 -0.36 -17.90
C VAL A 200 -29.42 0.35 -18.90
N ARG A 201 -28.08 0.17 -18.81
CA ARG A 201 -27.14 0.76 -19.78
C ARG A 201 -27.37 0.28 -21.22
N ARG A 202 -27.78 -0.96 -21.42
CA ARG A 202 -28.14 -1.48 -22.76
C ARG A 202 -29.42 -0.84 -23.28
N MET A 203 -30.43 -0.66 -22.43
CA MET A 203 -31.68 0.00 -22.83
C MET A 203 -31.47 1.46 -23.27
N TRP A 204 -30.56 2.20 -22.63
CA TRP A 204 -30.25 3.61 -22.97
C TRP A 204 -29.40 3.76 -24.24
N LYS A 205 -28.77 2.73 -24.75
CA LYS A 205 -28.01 2.76 -26.03
C LYS A 205 -28.88 2.54 -27.27
N TRP A 206 -30.16 2.25 -27.11
CA TRP A 206 -31.13 2.02 -28.18
C TRP A 206 -32.09 3.18 -28.41
N GLN A 207 -31.85 4.32 -27.79
CA GLN A 207 -32.50 5.62 -28.07
C GLN A 207 -31.47 6.60 -28.70
#